data_8f57cb4b9c33ebefc86e74ade26d22b2
#
_entry.id   8f57cb4b9c33ebefc86e74ade26d22b2
#
_cell.length_a   1.000
_cell.length_b   1.000
_cell.length_c   1.000
_cell.angle_alpha   90.00
_cell.angle_beta   90.00
_cell.angle_gamma   90.00
#
_symmetry.space_group_name_H-M   'P 1'
#
loop_
_entity.id
_entity.type
_entity.pdbx_description
1 polymer ?
#
loop_
_entity_poly.entity_id
_entity_poly.type
_entity_poly.pdbx_seq_one_letter_code
_entity_poly.pdbx_strand_id
1 'polypeptide(L)'
;TKDGQWHMDGFGIEPARLRNSLDVVFNALHGEFGEDGQVQTLLDNTMLPYTGSGRLASALGMNKVAAKEIISRAGLKVPRGVHLKFKPETNAEAVAYDVFLKISPPWIVKPVGRGSSVGVFLAKTFDDLVVAVSECFKISEVILVEEYIRGREATCGVVDDFRGHKTYPLLPIEIA
;
A
#
# COMPACT_ATOMS: atom_id res chain seq x y z
N THR A 1 -8.58 -9.91 16.05
CA THR A 1 -9.51 -10.93 15.49
C THR A 1 -10.22 -10.39 14.25
N LYS A 2 -10.89 -11.26 13.47
CA LYS A 2 -11.61 -10.88 12.24
C LYS A 2 -12.78 -9.92 12.50
N ASP A 3 -13.27 -9.89 13.71
CA ASP A 3 -14.35 -9.01 14.20
C ASP A 3 -13.85 -7.68 14.79
N GLY A 4 -12.57 -7.40 14.65
CA GLY A 4 -11.93 -6.18 15.18
C GLY A 4 -11.70 -6.18 16.68
N GLN A 5 -11.98 -7.28 17.37
CA GLN A 5 -11.76 -7.37 18.82
C GLN A 5 -10.29 -7.67 19.13
N TRP A 6 -9.80 -7.05 20.19
CA TRP A 6 -8.47 -7.30 20.74
C TRP A 6 -8.54 -8.36 21.83
N HIS A 7 -7.56 -9.26 21.85
CA HIS A 7 -7.48 -10.31 22.86
C HIS A 7 -6.08 -10.37 23.45
N MET A 8 -6.01 -10.62 24.74
CA MET A 8 -4.80 -10.91 25.46
C MET A 8 -5.05 -12.18 26.30
N ASP A 9 -4.18 -13.18 26.17
CA ASP A 9 -4.30 -14.48 26.85
C ASP A 9 -5.66 -15.19 26.64
N GLY A 10 -6.27 -14.98 25.46
CA GLY A 10 -7.57 -15.54 25.09
C GLY A 10 -8.79 -14.74 25.55
N PHE A 11 -8.60 -13.66 26.30
CA PHE A 11 -9.68 -12.79 26.78
C PHE A 11 -9.76 -11.50 25.99
N GLY A 12 -10.99 -11.03 25.70
CA GLY A 12 -11.21 -9.73 25.09
C GLY A 12 -10.65 -8.60 25.96
N ILE A 13 -9.94 -7.66 25.33
CA ILE A 13 -9.35 -6.52 26.02
C ILE A 13 -9.64 -5.22 25.26
N GLU A 14 -9.98 -4.18 25.97
CA GLU A 14 -10.03 -2.83 25.42
C GLU A 14 -8.60 -2.34 25.11
N PRO A 15 -8.33 -1.81 23.91
CA PRO A 15 -6.99 -1.34 23.52
C PRO A 15 -6.36 -0.37 24.52
N ALA A 16 -7.17 0.49 25.15
CA ALA A 16 -6.70 1.45 26.15
C ALA A 16 -6.06 0.78 27.39
N ARG A 17 -6.39 -0.46 27.69
CA ARG A 17 -5.84 -1.22 28.80
C ARG A 17 -4.52 -1.91 28.49
N LEU A 18 -4.15 -2.03 27.22
CA LEU A 18 -2.91 -2.69 26.79
C LEU A 18 -1.67 -2.03 27.41
N ARG A 19 -1.67 -0.71 27.55
CA ARG A 19 -0.57 0.04 28.15
C ARG A 19 -0.25 -0.38 29.59
N ASN A 20 -1.22 -0.88 30.33
CA ASN A 20 -1.01 -1.31 31.72
C ASN A 20 -0.25 -2.65 31.82
N SER A 21 -0.12 -3.36 30.68
CA SER A 21 0.42 -4.73 30.65
C SER A 21 1.54 -4.92 29.64
N LEU A 22 1.77 -3.94 28.74
CA LEU A 22 2.75 -4.02 27.67
C LEU A 22 3.64 -2.78 27.65
N ASP A 23 4.92 -2.99 27.38
CA ASP A 23 5.90 -1.92 27.18
C ASP A 23 5.97 -1.49 25.69
N VAL A 24 5.78 -2.43 24.78
CA VAL A 24 5.87 -2.22 23.33
C VAL A 24 5.02 -3.24 22.58
N VAL A 25 4.51 -2.84 21.42
CA VAL A 25 3.79 -3.72 20.47
C VAL A 25 4.68 -4.02 19.27
N PHE A 26 4.91 -5.30 18.99
CA PHE A 26 5.45 -5.73 17.71
C PHE A 26 4.29 -5.85 16.70
N ASN A 27 4.20 -4.90 15.77
CA ASN A 27 3.16 -4.93 14.74
C ASN A 27 3.55 -5.91 13.63
N ALA A 28 2.88 -7.07 13.59
CA ALA A 28 3.02 -8.09 12.55
C ALA A 28 1.77 -8.18 11.65
N LEU A 29 0.93 -7.15 11.63
CA LEU A 29 -0.22 -7.09 10.75
C LEU A 29 0.20 -6.67 9.35
N HIS A 30 -0.49 -7.19 8.32
CA HIS A 30 -0.25 -6.90 6.92
C HIS A 30 -1.50 -6.33 6.25
N GLY A 31 -1.28 -5.42 5.28
CA GLY A 31 -2.34 -4.84 4.47
C GLY A 31 -3.21 -3.84 5.22
N GLU A 32 -4.50 -3.85 4.89
CA GLU A 32 -5.51 -2.97 5.47
C GLU A 32 -5.58 -3.12 6.99
N PHE A 33 -5.80 -2.01 7.70
CA PHE A 33 -5.72 -1.84 9.14
C PHE A 33 -4.30 -1.91 9.71
N GLY A 34 -3.47 -2.85 9.29
CA GLY A 34 -2.12 -3.06 9.83
C GLY A 34 -1.06 -2.08 9.31
N GLU A 35 -1.16 -1.69 8.03
CA GLU A 35 -0.15 -0.91 7.33
C GLU A 35 -0.66 0.44 6.80
N ASP A 36 -1.93 0.79 7.02
CA ASP A 36 -2.58 1.98 6.47
C ASP A 36 -2.73 3.15 7.46
N GLY A 37 -2.16 3.02 8.65
CA GLY A 37 -2.21 4.04 9.71
C GLY A 37 -3.34 3.84 10.73
N GLN A 38 -4.26 2.90 10.52
CA GLN A 38 -5.40 2.71 11.43
C GLN A 38 -4.95 2.13 12.77
N VAL A 39 -4.22 1.00 12.79
CA VAL A 39 -3.69 0.41 14.01
C VAL A 39 -2.69 1.33 14.70
N GLN A 40 -1.88 2.06 13.92
CA GLN A 40 -0.93 3.04 14.45
C GLN A 40 -1.67 4.18 15.18
N THR A 41 -2.77 4.69 14.60
CA THR A 41 -3.61 5.69 15.27
C THR A 41 -4.18 5.19 16.60
N LEU A 42 -4.62 3.94 16.64
CA LEU A 42 -5.12 3.33 17.85
C LEU A 42 -4.03 3.21 18.93
N LEU A 43 -2.83 2.76 18.53
CA LEU A 43 -1.69 2.62 19.45
C LEU A 43 -1.16 3.99 19.92
N ASP A 44 -1.11 4.99 19.04
CA ASP A 44 -0.78 6.39 19.40
C ASP A 44 -1.75 6.92 20.47
N ASN A 45 -3.05 6.70 20.32
CA ASN A 45 -4.07 7.13 21.28
C ASN A 45 -3.92 6.45 22.65
N THR A 46 -3.35 5.25 22.70
CA THR A 46 -3.05 4.54 23.95
C THR A 46 -1.67 4.91 24.50
N MET A 47 -0.88 5.71 23.77
CA MET A 47 0.52 6.06 24.07
C MET A 47 1.41 4.81 24.23
N LEU A 48 1.11 3.73 23.55
CA LEU A 48 1.85 2.47 23.59
C LEU A 48 2.84 2.44 22.42
N PRO A 49 4.15 2.36 22.66
CA PRO A 49 5.14 2.26 21.60
C PRO A 49 4.93 1.01 20.73
N TYR A 50 5.22 1.12 19.44
CA TYR A 50 5.10 0.00 18.50
C TYR A 50 6.21 0.02 17.46
N THR A 51 6.46 -1.13 16.84
CA THR A 51 7.43 -1.28 15.75
C THR A 51 6.84 -0.84 14.41
N GLY A 52 7.69 -0.31 13.53
CA GLY A 52 7.31 0.11 12.18
C GLY A 52 7.06 1.61 12.05
N SER A 53 6.54 2.01 10.91
CA SER A 53 6.28 3.42 10.58
C SER A 53 5.09 3.96 11.36
N GLY A 54 5.13 5.26 11.70
CA GLY A 54 4.01 5.95 12.34
C GLY A 54 2.80 6.12 11.40
N ARG A 55 1.66 6.49 11.99
CA ARG A 55 0.35 6.56 11.30
C ARG A 55 0.36 7.31 9.96
N LEU A 56 1.00 8.48 9.90
CA LEU A 56 1.01 9.30 8.70
C LEU A 56 1.86 8.64 7.59
N ALA A 57 3.04 8.14 7.94
CA ALA A 57 3.92 7.46 6.99
C ALA A 57 3.28 6.18 6.46
N SER A 58 2.61 5.40 7.31
CA SER A 58 1.86 4.21 6.94
C SER A 58 0.72 4.54 5.97
N ALA A 59 -0.12 5.53 6.29
CA ALA A 59 -1.21 5.97 5.43
C ALA A 59 -0.71 6.47 4.05
N LEU A 60 0.35 7.27 4.03
CA LEU A 60 0.97 7.75 2.79
C LEU A 60 1.60 6.62 1.98
N GLY A 61 2.29 5.68 2.65
CA GLY A 61 2.90 4.51 2.00
C GLY A 61 1.87 3.57 1.39
N MET A 62 0.74 3.37 2.04
CA MET A 62 -0.36 2.54 1.51
C MET A 62 -1.02 3.18 0.28
N ASN A 63 -1.12 4.51 0.23
CA ASN A 63 -1.65 5.24 -0.92
C ASN A 63 -0.60 5.35 -2.03
N LYS A 64 -0.70 4.48 -3.03
CA LYS A 64 0.29 4.38 -4.13
C LYS A 64 0.48 5.68 -4.92
N VAL A 65 -0.55 6.50 -5.06
CA VAL A 65 -0.45 7.81 -5.75
C VAL A 65 0.35 8.78 -4.91
N ALA A 66 0.02 8.92 -3.63
CA ALA A 66 0.73 9.80 -2.70
C ALA A 66 2.19 9.36 -2.50
N ALA A 67 2.41 8.04 -2.32
CA ALA A 67 3.76 7.48 -2.20
C ALA A 67 4.62 7.77 -3.43
N LYS A 68 4.08 7.56 -4.64
CA LYS A 68 4.80 7.86 -5.90
C LYS A 68 5.15 9.35 -6.01
N GLU A 69 4.24 10.22 -5.64
CA GLU A 69 4.50 11.67 -5.67
C GLU A 69 5.66 12.05 -4.74
N ILE A 70 5.68 11.54 -3.52
CA ILE A 70 6.74 11.79 -2.54
C ILE A 70 8.07 11.24 -3.06
N ILE A 71 8.09 9.99 -3.56
CA ILE A 71 9.29 9.33 -4.08
C ILE A 71 9.84 10.08 -5.31
N SER A 72 8.96 10.50 -6.22
CA SER A 72 9.35 11.28 -7.41
C SER A 72 9.91 12.65 -7.04
N ARG A 73 9.31 13.35 -6.07
CA ARG A 73 9.83 14.63 -5.56
C ARG A 73 11.20 14.48 -4.89
N ALA A 74 11.48 13.30 -4.32
CA ALA A 74 12.81 12.97 -3.80
C ALA A 74 13.84 12.64 -4.89
N GLY A 75 13.49 12.77 -6.18
CA GLY A 75 14.39 12.53 -7.32
C GLY A 75 14.53 11.06 -7.73
N LEU A 76 13.74 10.16 -7.14
CA LEU A 76 13.74 8.74 -7.51
C LEU A 76 12.81 8.48 -8.68
N LYS A 77 13.21 7.54 -9.55
CA LYS A 77 12.37 7.12 -10.69
C LYS A 77 11.19 6.32 -10.21
N VAL A 78 10.01 6.63 -10.75
CA VAL A 78 8.77 5.88 -10.57
C VAL A 78 8.19 5.51 -11.92
N PRO A 79 7.45 4.40 -12.06
CA PRO A 79 6.79 4.05 -13.32
C PRO A 79 5.86 5.17 -13.79
N ARG A 80 5.79 5.41 -15.10
CA ARG A 80 4.77 6.33 -15.63
C ARG A 80 3.39 5.73 -15.39
N GLY A 81 2.43 6.56 -15.01
CA GLY A 81 1.10 6.05 -14.69
C GLY A 81 0.06 7.16 -14.60
N VAL A 82 -1.18 6.74 -14.64
CA VAL A 82 -2.36 7.58 -14.44
C VAL A 82 -3.23 6.97 -13.33
N HIS A 83 -3.76 7.80 -12.45
CA HIS A 83 -4.78 7.37 -11.51
C HIS A 83 -6.16 7.77 -12.04
N LEU A 84 -7.13 6.91 -11.80
CA LEU A 84 -8.48 7.01 -12.35
C LEU A 84 -9.47 6.82 -11.22
N LYS A 85 -10.50 7.65 -11.17
CA LYS A 85 -11.57 7.53 -10.17
C LYS A 85 -12.83 7.01 -10.84
N PHE A 86 -13.45 6.03 -10.23
CA PHE A 86 -14.75 5.49 -10.64
C PHE A 86 -15.84 6.58 -10.52
N LYS A 87 -16.71 6.61 -11.51
CA LYS A 87 -17.94 7.40 -11.51
C LYS A 87 -19.08 6.51 -12.04
N PRO A 88 -20.34 6.78 -11.68
CA PRO A 88 -21.47 5.97 -12.15
C PRO A 88 -21.54 5.79 -13.67
N GLU A 89 -21.11 6.81 -14.43
CA GLU A 89 -21.05 6.82 -15.89
C GLU A 89 -19.74 6.22 -16.47
N THR A 90 -18.85 5.69 -15.64
CA THR A 90 -17.54 5.18 -16.08
C THR A 90 -17.71 4.01 -17.03
N ASN A 91 -17.23 4.18 -18.26
CA ASN A 91 -17.11 3.12 -19.26
C ASN A 91 -15.66 2.62 -19.26
N ALA A 92 -15.46 1.35 -18.94
CA ALA A 92 -14.12 0.76 -18.82
C ALA A 92 -13.34 0.81 -20.15
N GLU A 93 -14.02 0.62 -21.29
CA GLU A 93 -13.41 0.67 -22.61
C GLU A 93 -12.93 2.10 -22.96
N ALA A 94 -13.75 3.11 -22.71
CA ALA A 94 -13.35 4.51 -22.90
C ALA A 94 -12.17 4.90 -22.01
N VAL A 95 -12.17 4.48 -20.75
CA VAL A 95 -11.06 4.68 -19.81
C VAL A 95 -9.81 3.97 -20.30
N ALA A 96 -9.91 2.72 -20.73
CA ALA A 96 -8.78 1.96 -21.27
C ALA A 96 -8.21 2.63 -22.53
N TYR A 97 -9.06 3.19 -23.39
CA TYR A 97 -8.62 3.92 -24.57
C TYR A 97 -7.84 5.19 -24.21
N ASP A 98 -8.30 5.96 -23.23
CA ASP A 98 -7.58 7.15 -22.73
C ASP A 98 -6.22 6.79 -22.12
N VAL A 99 -6.11 5.63 -21.47
CA VAL A 99 -4.84 5.11 -20.94
C VAL A 99 -3.93 4.70 -22.08
N PHE A 100 -4.45 3.95 -23.06
CA PHE A 100 -3.69 3.48 -24.22
C PHE A 100 -3.04 4.62 -25.00
N LEU A 101 -3.72 5.77 -25.12
CA LEU A 101 -3.15 6.96 -25.76
C LEU A 101 -1.98 7.59 -24.99
N LYS A 102 -1.85 7.31 -23.69
CA LYS A 102 -0.85 7.94 -22.80
C LYS A 102 0.31 7.03 -22.44
N ILE A 103 0.06 5.73 -22.35
CA ILE A 103 1.00 4.74 -21.85
C ILE A 103 0.96 3.52 -22.78
N SER A 104 2.12 3.13 -23.29
CA SER A 104 2.24 1.93 -24.14
C SER A 104 2.13 0.63 -23.31
N PRO A 105 1.62 -0.47 -23.92
CA PRO A 105 1.59 -1.78 -23.28
C PRO A 105 2.98 -2.34 -22.99
N PRO A 106 3.14 -3.31 -22.07
CA PRO A 106 2.13 -3.81 -21.15
C PRO A 106 1.86 -2.88 -19.98
N TRP A 107 0.72 -3.07 -19.30
CA TRP A 107 0.31 -2.25 -18.16
C TRP A 107 0.11 -3.07 -16.90
N ILE A 108 0.29 -2.41 -15.75
CA ILE A 108 -0.17 -2.87 -14.44
C ILE A 108 -1.36 -2.03 -14.03
N VAL A 109 -2.48 -2.68 -13.74
CA VAL A 109 -3.69 -2.06 -13.19
C VAL A 109 -3.84 -2.51 -11.74
N LYS A 110 -3.98 -1.58 -10.80
CA LYS A 110 -4.01 -1.91 -9.38
C LYS A 110 -4.81 -0.90 -8.55
N PRO A 111 -5.45 -1.32 -7.43
CA PRO A 111 -6.07 -0.43 -6.47
C PRO A 111 -5.04 0.52 -5.83
N VAL A 112 -5.44 1.76 -5.59
CA VAL A 112 -4.54 2.76 -4.97
C VAL A 112 -4.26 2.44 -3.51
N GLY A 113 -5.27 2.03 -2.73
CA GLY A 113 -5.20 1.87 -1.28
C GLY A 113 -5.17 0.42 -0.78
N ARG A 114 -4.85 -0.57 -1.62
CA ARG A 114 -4.76 -1.99 -1.21
C ARG A 114 -3.33 -2.47 -1.19
N GLY A 115 -3.00 -3.33 -0.20
CA GLY A 115 -1.69 -3.99 -0.09
C GLY A 115 -1.70 -5.45 -0.57
N SER A 116 -0.58 -6.17 -0.35
CA SER A 116 -0.44 -7.63 -0.55
C SER A 116 -0.87 -8.13 -1.93
N SER A 117 -0.60 -7.36 -2.99
CA SER A 117 -0.95 -7.66 -4.39
C SER A 117 -2.43 -7.91 -4.67
N VAL A 118 -3.33 -7.56 -3.76
CA VAL A 118 -4.78 -7.71 -3.96
C VAL A 118 -5.24 -6.78 -5.08
N GLY A 119 -5.83 -7.37 -6.14
CA GLY A 119 -6.37 -6.63 -7.27
C GLY A 119 -5.33 -6.05 -8.22
N VAL A 120 -4.11 -6.62 -8.27
CA VAL A 120 -3.08 -6.27 -9.25
C VAL A 120 -3.25 -7.12 -10.51
N PHE A 121 -3.39 -6.47 -11.65
CA PHE A 121 -3.59 -7.11 -12.96
C PHE A 121 -2.49 -6.69 -13.93
N LEU A 122 -1.92 -7.67 -14.64
CA LEU A 122 -1.04 -7.44 -15.79
C LEU A 122 -1.88 -7.50 -17.06
N ALA A 123 -1.96 -6.39 -17.79
CA ALA A 123 -2.62 -6.29 -19.08
C ALA A 123 -1.59 -6.19 -20.20
N LYS A 124 -1.62 -7.10 -21.16
CA LYS A 124 -0.68 -7.16 -22.29
C LYS A 124 -1.31 -6.67 -23.58
N THR A 125 -2.62 -6.78 -23.72
CA THR A 125 -3.42 -6.34 -24.85
C THR A 125 -4.41 -5.26 -24.42
N PHE A 126 -5.04 -4.59 -25.39
CA PHE A 126 -6.09 -3.61 -25.10
C PHE A 126 -7.28 -4.26 -24.40
N ASP A 127 -7.70 -5.45 -24.85
CA ASP A 127 -8.81 -6.19 -24.24
C ASP A 127 -8.49 -6.58 -22.78
N ASP A 128 -7.24 -7.02 -22.51
CA ASP A 128 -6.78 -7.25 -21.12
C ASP A 128 -6.91 -5.97 -20.28
N LEU A 129 -6.57 -4.81 -20.85
CA LEU A 129 -6.65 -3.54 -20.14
C LEU A 129 -8.09 -3.17 -19.79
N VAL A 130 -9.04 -3.36 -20.72
CA VAL A 130 -10.46 -3.12 -20.48
C VAL A 130 -10.98 -4.01 -19.34
N VAL A 131 -10.65 -5.30 -19.39
CA VAL A 131 -11.02 -6.26 -18.34
C VAL A 131 -10.40 -5.88 -17.01
N ALA A 132 -9.08 -5.59 -16.98
CA ALA A 132 -8.36 -5.23 -15.76
C ALA A 132 -8.91 -3.95 -15.12
N VAL A 133 -9.24 -2.93 -15.90
CA VAL A 133 -9.86 -1.68 -15.41
C VAL A 133 -11.24 -1.99 -14.80
N SER A 134 -12.07 -2.77 -15.48
CA SER A 134 -13.40 -3.16 -15.00
C SER A 134 -13.32 -3.93 -13.68
N GLU A 135 -12.45 -4.95 -13.61
CA GLU A 135 -12.29 -5.78 -12.41
C GLU A 135 -11.69 -4.97 -11.24
N CYS A 136 -10.73 -4.10 -11.52
CA CYS A 136 -10.09 -3.29 -10.49
C CYS A 136 -11.08 -2.26 -9.88
N PHE A 137 -11.98 -1.69 -10.67
CA PHE A 137 -13.03 -0.80 -10.16
C PHE A 137 -14.09 -1.51 -9.29
N LYS A 138 -14.24 -2.82 -9.38
CA LYS A 138 -15.09 -3.58 -8.44
C LYS A 138 -14.46 -3.66 -7.04
N ILE A 139 -13.14 -3.47 -6.95
CA ILE A 139 -12.36 -3.58 -5.70
C ILE A 139 -12.12 -2.21 -5.07
N SER A 140 -11.98 -1.16 -5.89
CA SER A 140 -11.56 0.16 -5.42
C SER A 140 -12.16 1.28 -6.28
N GLU A 141 -12.60 2.36 -5.62
CA GLU A 141 -13.08 3.56 -6.34
C GLU A 141 -11.95 4.29 -7.06
N VAL A 142 -10.70 4.12 -6.62
CA VAL A 142 -9.53 4.76 -7.25
C VAL A 142 -8.53 3.69 -7.62
N ILE A 143 -8.19 3.65 -8.90
CA ILE A 143 -7.21 2.71 -9.45
C ILE A 143 -6.02 3.46 -10.04
N LEU A 144 -4.89 2.77 -10.12
CA LEU A 144 -3.67 3.26 -10.75
C LEU A 144 -3.34 2.32 -11.92
N VAL A 145 -3.12 2.90 -13.10
CA VAL A 145 -2.62 2.19 -14.27
C VAL A 145 -1.22 2.69 -14.57
N GLU A 146 -0.25 1.78 -14.65
CA GLU A 146 1.16 2.09 -14.84
C GLU A 146 1.76 1.28 -15.99
N GLU A 147 2.84 1.80 -16.57
CA GLU A 147 3.69 0.99 -17.43
C GLU A 147 4.26 -0.20 -16.66
N TYR A 148 4.31 -1.35 -17.28
CA TYR A 148 4.97 -2.52 -16.71
C TYR A 148 6.49 -2.38 -16.82
N ILE A 149 7.17 -2.41 -15.70
CA ILE A 149 8.64 -2.40 -15.65
C ILE A 149 9.13 -3.86 -15.60
N ARG A 150 9.85 -4.27 -16.62
CA ARG A 150 10.53 -5.58 -16.63
C ARG A 150 11.83 -5.47 -15.84
N GLY A 151 12.05 -6.39 -14.90
CA GLY A 151 13.26 -6.39 -14.08
C GLY A 151 13.18 -7.38 -12.93
N ARG A 152 14.16 -7.32 -12.06
CA ARG A 152 14.18 -8.05 -10.79
C ARG A 152 13.45 -7.25 -9.73
N GLU A 153 12.66 -7.94 -8.91
CA GLU A 153 12.01 -7.32 -7.76
C GLU A 153 12.91 -7.44 -6.54
N ALA A 154 12.99 -6.38 -5.76
CA ALA A 154 13.78 -6.37 -4.54
C ALA A 154 13.08 -5.55 -3.45
N THR A 155 13.35 -5.91 -2.20
CA THR A 155 12.94 -5.16 -1.02
C THR A 155 14.15 -4.77 -0.20
N CYS A 156 14.02 -3.67 0.57
CA CYS A 156 15.06 -3.20 1.46
C CYS A 156 14.43 -2.75 2.77
N GLY A 157 14.79 -3.43 3.86
CA GLY A 157 14.39 -3.00 5.20
C GLY A 157 15.14 -1.74 5.64
N VAL A 158 14.50 -0.95 6.47
CA VAL A 158 15.10 0.26 7.07
C VAL A 158 14.89 0.22 8.57
N VAL A 159 15.93 0.57 9.33
CA VAL A 159 15.90 0.64 10.79
C VAL A 159 16.29 2.05 11.22
N ASP A 160 15.50 2.67 12.08
CA ASP A 160 15.81 3.97 12.64
C ASP A 160 16.72 3.84 13.88
N ASP A 161 17.52 4.88 14.11
CA ASP A 161 18.43 5.02 15.25
C ASP A 161 19.36 3.82 15.48
N PHE A 162 19.85 3.22 14.39
CA PHE A 162 20.72 2.06 14.45
C PHE A 162 22.15 2.40 14.04
N ARG A 163 23.14 1.91 14.82
CA ARG A 163 24.58 2.11 14.61
C ARG A 163 24.99 3.58 14.44
N GLY A 164 24.33 4.49 15.16
CA GLY A 164 24.62 5.92 15.10
C GLY A 164 24.06 6.65 13.89
N HIS A 165 23.25 5.98 13.06
CA HIS A 165 22.54 6.56 11.93
C HIS A 165 21.09 6.77 12.29
N LYS A 166 20.54 7.95 11.98
CA LYS A 166 19.10 8.24 12.15
C LYS A 166 18.22 7.28 11.34
N THR A 167 18.69 6.91 10.14
CA THR A 167 18.01 5.96 9.26
C THR A 167 19.08 5.04 8.66
N TYR A 168 18.95 3.74 8.84
CA TYR A 168 19.93 2.75 8.43
C TYR A 168 19.27 1.75 7.44
N PRO A 169 19.66 1.74 6.15
CA PRO A 169 19.16 0.75 5.20
C PRO A 169 19.88 -0.60 5.41
N LEU A 170 19.11 -1.66 5.43
CA LEU A 170 19.63 -3.03 5.41
C LEU A 170 20.03 -3.43 3.99
N LEU A 171 20.66 -4.61 3.84
CA LEU A 171 20.97 -5.14 2.51
C LEU A 171 19.68 -5.42 1.74
N PRO A 172 19.60 -5.02 0.46
CA PRO A 172 18.48 -5.39 -0.40
C PRO A 172 18.37 -6.91 -0.57
N ILE A 173 17.15 -7.41 -0.60
CA ILE A 173 16.83 -8.83 -0.80
C ILE A 173 16.02 -8.93 -2.09
N GLU A 174 16.46 -9.80 -3.01
CA GLU A 174 15.71 -10.13 -4.23
C GLU A 174 14.51 -11.00 -3.89
N ILE A 175 13.37 -10.69 -4.46
CA ILE A 175 12.12 -11.47 -4.35
C ILE A 175 12.10 -12.42 -5.55
N ALA A 176 12.14 -13.73 -5.27
CA ALA A 176 12.16 -14.80 -6.28
C ALA A 176 10.76 -15.32 -6.60
#